data_41960041c1994600a6c517977b5f4234
#
_entry.id   41960041c1994600a6c517977b5f4234
#
_cell.length_a   1.000
_cell.length_b   1.000
_cell.length_c   1.000
_cell.angle_alpha   90.00
_cell.angle_beta   90.00
_cell.angle_gamma   90.00
#
_symmetry.space_group_name_H-M   'P 1'
#
loop_
_entity.id
_entity.type
_entity.pdbx_description
1 polymer ?
#
loop_
_entity_poly.entity_id
_entity_poly.type
_entity_poly.pdbx_seq_one_letter_code
_entity_poly.pdbx_strand_id
1 'polypeptide(L)'
;MTAKRYIDVFELYNRFVSGERMTEETWDCHLIPEAAKSMKERYDIKFDSNKIIPEDQDLIDRLFLAGVDMLITCGLYNVDTGTRMQLSEDELYEGLKMAPSKIVLGEGKDSVTCDMRSGNPINRPVIIGGPTGSPVSEDIYMPIIESYARESTVDGVVTGILRTVKGISAAKNTPWEIRATLTELGYTHRALYNSGRPGMAI
;
A
#
# COMPACT_ATOMS: atom_id res chain seq x y z
N MET A 1 31.25 4.84 8.47
CA MET A 1 30.09 3.94 8.51
C MET A 1 28.95 4.75 9.12
N THR A 2 28.12 5.37 8.31
CA THR A 2 26.90 6.06 8.76
C THR A 2 25.93 5.00 9.26
N ALA A 3 25.53 5.10 10.53
CA ALA A 3 24.53 4.23 11.12
C ALA A 3 23.27 4.28 10.24
N LYS A 4 22.73 3.12 9.84
CA LYS A 4 21.43 3.01 9.21
C LYS A 4 20.43 3.72 10.11
N ARG A 5 19.94 4.88 9.69
CA ARG A 5 18.92 5.63 10.40
C ARG A 5 17.61 4.87 10.21
N TYR A 6 17.22 4.10 11.20
CA TYR A 6 15.89 3.49 11.23
C TYR A 6 14.87 4.63 11.37
N ILE A 7 13.79 4.54 10.59
CA ILE A 7 12.63 5.42 10.80
C ILE A 7 12.02 5.04 12.16
N ASP A 8 12.11 5.96 13.12
CA ASP A 8 11.45 5.78 14.41
C ASP A 8 9.97 6.20 14.28
N VAL A 9 9.09 5.21 14.40
CA VAL A 9 7.63 5.44 14.31
C VAL A 9 7.14 6.43 15.37
N PHE A 10 7.74 6.43 16.56
CA PHE A 10 7.37 7.37 17.62
C PHE A 10 7.86 8.78 17.32
N GLU A 11 9.05 8.93 16.73
CA GLU A 11 9.53 10.23 16.26
C GLU A 11 8.62 10.78 15.16
N LEU A 12 8.23 9.96 14.19
CA LEU A 12 7.27 10.33 13.14
C LEU A 12 5.93 10.78 13.73
N TYR A 13 5.38 10.00 14.66
CA TYR A 13 4.13 10.35 15.34
C TYR A 13 4.24 11.71 16.05
N ASN A 14 5.32 11.94 16.79
CA ASN A 14 5.54 13.20 17.48
C ASN A 14 5.65 14.40 16.52
N ARG A 15 6.29 14.19 15.37
CA ARG A 15 6.38 15.22 14.31
C ARG A 15 4.99 15.55 13.73
N PHE A 16 4.12 14.56 13.55
CA PHE A 16 2.74 14.80 13.15
C PHE A 16 2.00 15.60 14.22
N VAL A 17 2.02 15.16 15.48
CA VAL A 17 1.29 15.82 16.58
C VAL A 17 1.76 17.26 16.78
N SER A 18 3.05 17.55 16.60
CA SER A 18 3.62 18.89 16.73
C SER A 18 3.65 19.69 15.42
N GLY A 19 3.14 19.14 14.34
CA GLY A 19 3.13 19.77 13.03
C GLY A 19 2.23 21.00 12.95
N GLU A 20 2.35 21.72 11.85
CA GLU A 20 1.51 22.88 11.55
C GLU A 20 0.03 22.47 11.48
N ARG A 21 -0.84 23.17 12.22
CA ARG A 21 -2.28 22.95 12.17
C ARG A 21 -2.85 23.43 10.84
N MET A 22 -3.64 22.59 10.20
CA MET A 22 -4.29 22.88 8.93
C MET A 22 -5.65 22.20 8.87
N THR A 23 -6.63 22.81 8.21
CA THR A 23 -7.89 22.14 7.92
C THR A 23 -7.77 21.27 6.68
N GLU A 24 -8.55 20.19 6.61
CA GLU A 24 -8.64 19.33 5.44
C GLU A 24 -9.04 20.13 4.19
N GLU A 25 -10.00 21.06 4.33
CA GLU A 25 -10.40 21.95 3.25
C GLU A 25 -9.23 22.80 2.72
N THR A 26 -8.41 23.37 3.62
CA THR A 26 -7.23 24.13 3.20
C THR A 26 -6.21 23.24 2.48
N TRP A 27 -6.02 22.02 2.97
CA TRP A 27 -5.13 21.06 2.34
C TRP A 27 -5.62 20.67 0.94
N ASP A 28 -6.85 20.14 0.83
CA ASP A 28 -7.39 19.56 -0.39
C ASP A 28 -7.78 20.59 -1.46
N CYS A 29 -8.36 21.74 -1.02
CA CYS A 29 -8.93 22.71 -1.95
C CYS A 29 -7.99 23.87 -2.29
N HIS A 30 -6.93 24.09 -1.52
CA HIS A 30 -6.00 25.18 -1.77
C HIS A 30 -4.57 24.70 -1.97
N LEU A 31 -3.94 24.11 -0.95
CA LEU A 31 -2.51 23.79 -0.98
C LEU A 31 -2.16 22.79 -2.12
N ILE A 32 -2.87 21.68 -2.20
CA ILE A 32 -2.62 20.65 -3.21
C ILE A 32 -2.86 21.16 -4.63
N PRO A 33 -4.00 21.81 -4.97
CA PRO A 33 -4.23 22.34 -6.30
C PRO A 33 -3.24 23.43 -6.73
N GLU A 34 -2.87 24.33 -5.81
CA GLU A 34 -1.89 25.40 -6.09
C GLU A 34 -0.49 24.81 -6.34
N ALA A 35 -0.05 23.86 -5.50
CA ALA A 35 1.21 23.16 -5.68
C ALA A 35 1.23 22.39 -7.02
N ALA A 36 0.17 21.64 -7.33
CA ALA A 36 0.06 20.89 -8.59
C ALA A 36 0.13 21.81 -9.82
N LYS A 37 -0.56 22.95 -9.76
CA LYS A 37 -0.50 23.96 -10.83
C LYS A 37 0.91 24.51 -10.99
N SER A 38 1.55 24.91 -9.89
CA SER A 38 2.93 25.42 -9.89
C SER A 38 3.91 24.41 -10.47
N MET A 39 3.83 23.13 -10.05
CA MET A 39 4.70 22.06 -10.56
C MET A 39 4.47 21.80 -12.06
N LYS A 40 3.20 21.79 -12.49
CA LYS A 40 2.86 21.64 -13.90
C LYS A 40 3.50 22.75 -14.76
N GLU A 41 3.46 23.99 -14.31
CA GLU A 41 4.07 25.13 -15.01
C GLU A 41 5.60 25.07 -14.96
N ARG A 42 6.18 24.86 -13.80
CA ARG A 42 7.64 24.82 -13.58
C ARG A 42 8.35 23.74 -14.37
N TYR A 43 7.74 22.57 -14.46
CA TYR A 43 8.30 21.39 -15.14
C TYR A 43 7.76 21.18 -16.56
N ASP A 44 7.00 22.13 -17.10
CA ASP A 44 6.36 22.05 -18.44
C ASP A 44 5.66 20.70 -18.68
N ILE A 45 4.85 20.27 -17.71
CA ILE A 45 4.13 19.00 -17.79
C ILE A 45 2.88 19.17 -18.61
N LYS A 46 2.80 18.45 -19.74
CA LYS A 46 1.64 18.42 -20.63
C LYS A 46 1.08 17.01 -20.73
N PHE A 47 -0.22 16.89 -20.53
CA PHE A 47 -0.94 15.63 -20.70
C PHE A 47 -1.34 15.45 -22.15
N ASP A 48 -0.98 14.29 -22.74
CA ASP A 48 -1.45 13.86 -24.06
C ASP A 48 -2.50 12.76 -23.89
N SER A 49 -3.76 13.10 -24.17
CA SER A 49 -4.89 12.16 -24.03
C SER A 49 -4.83 10.96 -24.99
N ASN A 50 -3.97 11.02 -26.02
CA ASN A 50 -3.79 9.92 -26.97
C ASN A 50 -2.76 8.88 -26.49
N LYS A 51 -2.02 9.18 -25.43
CA LYS A 51 -1.02 8.30 -24.82
C LYS A 51 -1.42 7.91 -23.42
N ILE A 52 -1.87 6.66 -23.22
CA ILE A 52 -2.26 6.15 -21.91
C ILE A 52 -1.04 6.05 -20.98
N ILE A 53 0.10 5.59 -21.51
CA ILE A 53 1.35 5.48 -20.77
C ILE A 53 2.41 6.28 -21.54
N PRO A 54 3.00 7.33 -20.94
CA PRO A 54 4.07 8.08 -21.58
C PRO A 54 5.35 7.22 -21.63
N GLU A 55 5.98 7.22 -22.82
CA GLU A 55 7.27 6.55 -23.07
C GLU A 55 8.42 7.56 -23.20
N ASP A 56 8.11 8.84 -23.15
CA ASP A 56 9.07 9.93 -23.22
C ASP A 56 9.85 10.03 -21.89
N GLN A 57 11.13 9.65 -21.90
CA GLN A 57 11.97 9.62 -20.72
C GLN A 57 12.15 11.01 -20.10
N ASP A 58 12.26 12.05 -20.91
CA ASP A 58 12.36 13.43 -20.42
C ASP A 58 11.10 13.86 -19.65
N LEU A 59 9.92 13.51 -20.16
CA LEU A 59 8.67 13.75 -19.44
C LEU A 59 8.59 12.95 -18.12
N ILE A 60 9.04 11.68 -18.13
CA ILE A 60 9.05 10.82 -16.94
C ILE A 60 9.98 11.43 -15.86
N ASP A 61 11.17 11.86 -16.23
CA ASP A 61 12.13 12.47 -15.31
C ASP A 61 11.59 13.79 -14.74
N ARG A 62 10.96 14.63 -15.57
CA ARG A 62 10.32 15.89 -15.10
C ARG A 62 9.13 15.61 -14.17
N LEU A 63 8.33 14.60 -14.45
CA LEU A 63 7.24 14.18 -13.56
C LEU A 63 7.77 13.69 -12.21
N PHE A 64 8.86 12.94 -12.19
CA PHE A 64 9.49 12.51 -10.95
C PHE A 64 9.97 13.71 -10.12
N LEU A 65 10.70 14.64 -10.73
CA LEU A 65 11.18 15.85 -10.05
C LEU A 65 10.03 16.73 -9.55
N ALA A 66 8.97 16.87 -10.34
CA ALA A 66 7.77 17.58 -9.93
C ALA A 66 7.09 16.92 -8.72
N GLY A 67 7.07 15.58 -8.68
CA GLY A 67 6.53 14.82 -7.54
C GLY A 67 7.36 15.02 -6.27
N VAL A 68 8.69 15.04 -6.37
CA VAL A 68 9.60 15.34 -5.27
C VAL A 68 9.33 16.75 -4.73
N ASP A 69 9.35 17.76 -5.59
CA ASP A 69 9.11 19.15 -5.19
C ASP A 69 7.71 19.35 -4.60
N MET A 70 6.70 18.69 -5.15
CA MET A 70 5.34 18.73 -4.64
C MET A 70 5.25 18.15 -3.21
N LEU A 71 5.89 16.99 -2.97
CA LEU A 71 5.90 16.38 -1.65
C LEU A 71 6.65 17.24 -0.62
N ILE A 72 7.77 17.84 -1.00
CA ILE A 72 8.51 18.76 -0.12
C ILE A 72 7.70 20.03 0.17
N THR A 73 7.03 20.57 -0.84
CA THR A 73 6.19 21.78 -0.71
C THR A 73 4.97 21.52 0.16
N CYS A 74 4.25 20.44 -0.09
CA CYS A 74 3.01 20.12 0.63
C CYS A 74 3.28 19.43 1.98
N GLY A 75 4.28 18.54 2.06
CA GLY A 75 4.48 17.67 3.21
C GLY A 75 3.47 16.51 3.24
N LEU A 76 3.19 16.01 4.43
CA LEU A 76 2.21 14.96 4.69
C LEU A 76 1.13 15.48 5.65
N TYR A 77 -0.13 15.31 5.30
CA TYR A 77 -1.26 15.72 6.14
C TYR A 77 -1.83 14.52 6.91
N ASN A 78 -2.07 14.69 8.18
CA ASN A 78 -2.74 13.70 9.02
C ASN A 78 -4.14 14.22 9.41
N VAL A 79 -5.16 13.54 8.88
CA VAL A 79 -6.58 13.90 9.06
C VAL A 79 -6.99 13.81 10.53
N ASP A 80 -6.52 12.78 11.27
CA ASP A 80 -6.92 12.57 12.67
C ASP A 80 -6.40 13.66 13.61
N THR A 81 -5.21 14.19 13.33
CA THR A 81 -4.60 15.26 14.15
C THR A 81 -4.88 16.67 13.61
N GLY A 82 -5.30 16.78 12.34
CA GLY A 82 -5.47 18.07 11.66
C GLY A 82 -4.14 18.81 11.53
N THR A 83 -3.05 18.10 11.27
CA THR A 83 -1.71 18.65 11.23
C THR A 83 -0.94 18.23 10.00
N ARG A 84 0.02 19.04 9.61
CA ARG A 84 0.92 18.83 8.48
C ARG A 84 2.36 18.61 8.97
N MET A 85 2.98 17.53 8.54
CA MET A 85 4.40 17.26 8.76
C MET A 85 5.20 17.63 7.51
N GLN A 86 6.21 18.47 7.68
CA GLN A 86 7.16 18.80 6.62
C GLN A 86 8.23 17.71 6.50
N LEU A 87 8.66 17.45 5.26
CA LEU A 87 9.78 16.57 4.91
C LEU A 87 10.89 17.38 4.26
N SER A 88 12.12 17.04 4.54
CA SER A 88 13.26 17.56 3.78
C SER A 88 13.53 16.70 2.54
N GLU A 89 14.24 17.26 1.58
CA GLU A 89 14.67 16.55 0.38
C GLU A 89 15.59 15.37 0.74
N ASP A 90 16.50 15.54 1.68
CA ASP A 90 17.39 14.49 2.15
C ASP A 90 16.62 13.33 2.79
N GLU A 91 15.61 13.60 3.62
CA GLU A 91 14.74 12.57 4.21
C GLU A 91 14.01 11.77 3.14
N LEU A 92 13.50 12.44 2.10
CA LEU A 92 12.81 11.77 1.01
C LEU A 92 13.75 10.84 0.24
N TYR A 93 14.92 11.33 -0.16
CA TYR A 93 15.89 10.50 -0.90
C TYR A 93 16.47 9.36 -0.06
N GLU A 94 16.71 9.56 1.24
CA GLU A 94 17.08 8.46 2.12
C GLU A 94 15.96 7.42 2.26
N GLY A 95 14.68 7.85 2.36
CA GLY A 95 13.53 6.96 2.35
C GLY A 95 13.43 6.14 1.06
N LEU A 96 13.62 6.77 -0.10
CA LEU A 96 13.64 6.09 -1.40
C LEU A 96 14.76 5.05 -1.50
N LYS A 97 15.96 5.36 -0.99
CA LYS A 97 17.08 4.39 -0.95
C LYS A 97 16.81 3.19 -0.04
N MET A 98 16.02 3.38 1.03
CA MET A 98 15.65 2.29 1.95
C MET A 98 14.49 1.45 1.43
N ALA A 99 13.71 1.95 0.48
CA ALA A 99 12.60 1.21 -0.10
C ALA A 99 13.10 -0.06 -0.81
N PRO A 100 12.55 -1.24 -0.51
CA PRO A 100 12.98 -2.48 -1.15
C PRO A 100 12.55 -2.50 -2.62
N SER A 101 13.50 -2.76 -3.52
CA SER A 101 13.19 -3.02 -4.93
C SER A 101 12.74 -4.45 -5.19
N LYS A 102 12.97 -5.33 -4.22
CA LYS A 102 12.68 -6.76 -4.29
C LYS A 102 12.25 -7.30 -2.93
N ILE A 103 11.15 -8.04 -2.91
CA ILE A 103 10.66 -8.75 -1.72
C ILE A 103 10.31 -10.19 -2.09
N VAL A 104 10.43 -11.11 -1.13
CA VAL A 104 9.97 -12.48 -1.26
C VAL A 104 8.68 -12.63 -0.46
N LEU A 105 7.64 -13.09 -1.13
CA LEU A 105 6.33 -13.34 -0.54
C LEU A 105 6.13 -14.86 -0.41
N GLY A 106 5.54 -15.32 0.70
CA GLY A 106 5.31 -16.73 0.97
C GLY A 106 6.57 -17.49 1.36
N GLU A 107 6.46 -18.82 1.44
CA GLU A 107 7.51 -19.72 1.93
C GLU A 107 7.66 -20.97 1.06
N GLY A 108 8.88 -21.54 1.07
CA GLY A 108 9.20 -22.81 0.42
C GLY A 108 8.84 -22.83 -1.07
N LYS A 109 8.12 -23.89 -1.49
CA LYS A 109 7.71 -24.06 -2.90
C LYS A 109 6.67 -23.05 -3.38
N ASP A 110 5.97 -22.40 -2.46
CA ASP A 110 4.91 -21.44 -2.75
C ASP A 110 5.41 -20.00 -2.70
N SER A 111 6.72 -19.79 -2.43
CA SER A 111 7.30 -18.45 -2.43
C SER A 111 7.37 -17.86 -3.83
N VAL A 112 7.15 -16.56 -3.92
CA VAL A 112 7.28 -15.78 -5.15
C VAL A 112 8.08 -14.53 -4.88
N THR A 113 8.93 -14.16 -5.84
CA THR A 113 9.67 -12.91 -5.78
C THR A 113 8.89 -11.80 -6.46
N CYS A 114 8.61 -10.74 -5.71
CA CYS A 114 8.05 -9.50 -6.21
C CYS A 114 9.19 -8.52 -6.46
N ASP A 115 9.53 -8.30 -7.72
CA ASP A 115 10.55 -7.35 -8.17
C ASP A 115 9.89 -6.06 -8.65
N MET A 116 10.58 -4.94 -8.46
CA MET A 116 10.20 -3.68 -9.09
C MET A 116 10.18 -3.86 -10.61
N ARG A 117 9.08 -3.50 -11.24
CA ARG A 117 8.89 -3.63 -12.70
C ARG A 117 9.07 -2.28 -13.36
N SER A 118 9.96 -2.21 -14.36
CA SER A 118 10.21 -1.01 -15.16
C SER A 118 10.21 -1.35 -16.64
N GLY A 119 9.76 -0.43 -17.46
CA GLY A 119 9.79 -0.56 -18.93
C GLY A 119 9.01 -1.78 -19.45
N ASN A 120 9.68 -2.64 -20.18
CA ASN A 120 9.11 -3.88 -20.73
C ASN A 120 9.62 -5.10 -19.93
N PRO A 121 9.00 -5.45 -18.80
CA PRO A 121 9.49 -6.48 -17.91
C PRO A 121 9.34 -7.88 -18.54
N ILE A 122 10.39 -8.69 -18.47
CA ILE A 122 10.39 -10.08 -18.93
C ILE A 122 9.57 -10.97 -18.00
N ASN A 123 9.56 -10.64 -16.70
CA ASN A 123 8.86 -11.43 -15.68
C ASN A 123 7.37 -11.09 -15.63
N ARG A 124 6.53 -12.12 -15.46
CA ARG A 124 5.11 -11.91 -15.21
C ARG A 124 4.87 -11.13 -13.92
N PRO A 125 3.76 -10.40 -13.80
CA PRO A 125 3.39 -9.78 -12.53
C PRO A 125 3.10 -10.84 -11.46
N VAL A 126 3.32 -10.47 -10.19
CA VAL A 126 2.79 -11.23 -9.05
C VAL A 126 1.28 -10.99 -8.99
N ILE A 127 0.51 -12.06 -8.91
CA ILE A 127 -0.95 -12.02 -8.90
C ILE A 127 -1.45 -12.34 -7.49
N ILE A 128 -2.10 -11.38 -6.89
CA ILE A 128 -2.74 -11.55 -5.59
C ILE A 128 -4.25 -11.67 -5.81
N GLY A 129 -4.80 -12.81 -5.40
CA GLY A 129 -6.23 -13.10 -5.48
C GLY A 129 -6.91 -12.93 -4.12
N GLY A 130 -8.23 -13.15 -4.08
CA GLY A 130 -8.99 -13.18 -2.83
C GLY A 130 -10.12 -12.16 -2.77
N PRO A 131 -10.95 -12.22 -1.73
CA PRO A 131 -12.10 -11.33 -1.57
C PRO A 131 -11.76 -9.88 -1.25
N THR A 132 -10.50 -9.56 -0.97
CA THR A 132 -9.97 -8.18 -0.84
C THR A 132 -10.78 -7.32 0.13
N GLY A 133 -10.92 -7.79 1.39
CA GLY A 133 -11.66 -7.08 2.43
C GLY A 133 -13.19 -7.08 2.26
N SER A 134 -13.73 -7.79 1.26
CA SER A 134 -15.19 -7.91 1.12
C SER A 134 -15.78 -8.73 2.27
N PRO A 135 -17.00 -8.37 2.75
CA PRO A 135 -17.70 -9.16 3.75
C PRO A 135 -18.04 -10.56 3.24
N VAL A 136 -17.62 -11.59 3.97
CA VAL A 136 -17.82 -12.99 3.65
C VAL A 136 -18.51 -13.69 4.83
N SER A 137 -19.48 -14.58 4.55
CA SER A 137 -20.09 -15.39 5.60
C SER A 137 -19.18 -16.56 5.99
N GLU A 138 -19.32 -17.02 7.22
CA GLU A 138 -18.46 -18.04 7.83
C GLU A 138 -18.43 -19.37 7.07
N ASP A 139 -19.61 -19.78 6.55
CA ASP A 139 -19.82 -21.04 5.82
C ASP A 139 -19.10 -21.12 4.47
N ILE A 140 -18.95 -19.98 3.76
CA ILE A 140 -18.30 -19.92 2.44
C ILE A 140 -16.87 -19.36 2.48
N TYR A 141 -16.39 -18.94 3.65
CA TYR A 141 -15.09 -18.28 3.77
C TYR A 141 -13.95 -19.18 3.28
N MET A 142 -13.84 -20.39 3.82
CA MET A 142 -12.81 -21.33 3.39
C MET A 142 -12.94 -21.74 1.93
N PRO A 143 -14.13 -22.15 1.40
CA PRO A 143 -14.32 -22.43 -0.03
C PRO A 143 -13.88 -21.31 -0.96
N ILE A 144 -14.11 -20.04 -0.61
CA ILE A 144 -13.67 -18.90 -1.41
C ILE A 144 -12.14 -18.83 -1.43
N ILE A 145 -11.47 -18.87 -0.29
CA ILE A 145 -10.01 -18.84 -0.24
C ILE A 145 -9.40 -20.04 -0.98
N GLU A 146 -9.96 -21.24 -0.81
CA GLU A 146 -9.53 -22.43 -1.54
C GLU A 146 -9.66 -22.27 -3.04
N SER A 147 -10.72 -21.62 -3.54
CA SER A 147 -10.89 -21.40 -4.98
C SER A 147 -9.76 -20.56 -5.57
N TYR A 148 -9.36 -19.49 -4.90
CA TYR A 148 -8.21 -18.68 -5.32
C TYR A 148 -6.88 -19.42 -5.17
N ALA A 149 -6.69 -20.14 -4.06
CA ALA A 149 -5.43 -20.85 -3.81
C ALA A 149 -5.16 -21.99 -4.79
N ARG A 150 -6.20 -22.58 -5.40
CA ARG A 150 -6.07 -23.63 -6.42
C ARG A 150 -5.74 -23.09 -7.81
N GLU A 151 -5.91 -21.80 -8.04
CA GLU A 151 -5.55 -21.19 -9.32
C GLU A 151 -4.02 -21.08 -9.44
N SER A 152 -3.46 -21.70 -10.49
CA SER A 152 -2.01 -21.76 -10.69
C SER A 152 -1.36 -20.40 -10.96
N THR A 153 -2.16 -19.44 -11.43
CA THR A 153 -1.72 -18.06 -11.71
C THR A 153 -1.70 -17.17 -10.49
N VAL A 154 -2.33 -17.58 -9.40
CA VAL A 154 -2.42 -16.79 -8.15
C VAL A 154 -1.22 -17.11 -7.26
N ASP A 155 -0.49 -16.08 -6.85
CA ASP A 155 0.75 -16.16 -6.07
C ASP A 155 0.55 -15.91 -4.58
N GLY A 156 -0.50 -15.19 -4.22
CA GLY A 156 -0.86 -14.88 -2.85
C GLY A 156 -2.35 -14.59 -2.70
N VAL A 157 -2.85 -14.52 -1.48
CA VAL A 157 -4.25 -14.22 -1.22
C VAL A 157 -4.41 -13.03 -0.27
N VAL A 158 -5.41 -12.19 -0.53
CA VAL A 158 -5.89 -11.18 0.41
C VAL A 158 -7.21 -11.66 1.00
N THR A 159 -7.31 -11.62 2.32
CA THR A 159 -8.47 -12.14 3.06
C THR A 159 -9.74 -11.32 2.82
N GLY A 160 -10.89 -11.95 3.05
CA GLY A 160 -12.17 -11.26 3.26
C GLY A 160 -12.34 -10.86 4.73
N ILE A 161 -13.48 -10.27 5.05
CA ILE A 161 -13.84 -9.90 6.41
C ILE A 161 -15.02 -10.77 6.86
N LEU A 162 -14.85 -11.49 7.97
CA LEU A 162 -15.94 -12.23 8.60
C LEU A 162 -16.94 -11.25 9.24
N ARG A 163 -18.18 -11.30 8.80
CA ARG A 163 -19.27 -10.49 9.40
C ARG A 163 -19.64 -10.96 10.81
N THR A 164 -19.54 -12.27 11.03
CA THR A 164 -19.87 -12.91 12.29
C THR A 164 -18.86 -14.02 12.60
N VAL A 165 -18.66 -14.31 13.88
CA VAL A 165 -17.92 -15.49 14.35
C VAL A 165 -18.84 -16.23 15.31
N LYS A 166 -19.19 -17.48 14.99
CA LYS A 166 -20.17 -18.29 15.75
C LYS A 166 -21.50 -17.55 15.95
N GLY A 167 -21.97 -16.85 14.91
CA GLY A 167 -23.19 -16.07 14.92
C GLY A 167 -23.14 -14.73 15.66
N ILE A 168 -21.99 -14.36 16.24
CA ILE A 168 -21.82 -13.09 16.95
C ILE A 168 -21.12 -12.08 16.02
N SER A 169 -21.67 -10.86 15.93
CA SER A 169 -21.14 -9.79 15.09
C SER A 169 -19.74 -9.37 15.51
N ALA A 170 -18.83 -9.21 14.52
CA ALA A 170 -17.50 -8.66 14.68
C ALA A 170 -17.56 -7.13 14.78
N ALA A 171 -18.17 -6.60 15.84
CA ALA A 171 -18.32 -5.17 16.03
C ALA A 171 -16.94 -4.50 16.26
N LYS A 172 -16.73 -3.36 15.60
CA LYS A 172 -15.50 -2.54 15.73
C LYS A 172 -15.28 -2.10 17.17
N ASN A 173 -14.01 -1.98 17.56
CA ASN A 173 -13.58 -1.56 18.89
C ASN A 173 -14.06 -2.49 20.02
N THR A 174 -14.29 -3.75 19.72
CA THR A 174 -14.66 -4.79 20.69
C THR A 174 -13.70 -5.99 20.63
N PRO A 175 -13.63 -6.83 21.67
CA PRO A 175 -12.86 -8.08 21.61
C PRO A 175 -13.28 -9.02 20.47
N TRP A 176 -14.49 -8.87 19.95
CA TRP A 176 -15.00 -9.67 18.82
C TRP A 176 -14.33 -9.31 17.48
N GLU A 177 -13.87 -8.06 17.31
CA GLU A 177 -13.05 -7.67 16.15
C GLU A 177 -11.74 -8.46 16.11
N ILE A 178 -11.02 -8.51 17.25
CA ILE A 178 -9.79 -9.30 17.37
C ILE A 178 -10.06 -10.78 17.14
N ARG A 179 -11.15 -11.29 17.73
CA ARG A 179 -11.56 -12.69 17.55
C ARG A 179 -11.85 -13.02 16.09
N ALA A 180 -12.53 -12.13 15.37
CA ALA A 180 -12.81 -12.30 13.95
C ALA A 180 -11.52 -12.37 13.12
N THR A 181 -10.60 -11.43 13.30
CA THR A 181 -9.31 -11.41 12.60
C THR A 181 -8.50 -12.68 12.82
N LEU A 182 -8.40 -13.16 14.07
CA LEU A 182 -7.71 -14.40 14.37
C LEU A 182 -8.41 -15.62 13.75
N THR A 183 -9.74 -15.60 13.65
CA THR A 183 -10.51 -16.67 13.01
C THR A 183 -10.30 -16.66 11.50
N GLU A 184 -10.31 -15.47 10.88
CA GLU A 184 -10.02 -15.27 9.45
C GLU A 184 -8.65 -15.83 9.08
N LEU A 185 -7.61 -15.46 9.83
CA LEU A 185 -6.26 -16.00 9.62
C LEU A 185 -6.23 -17.52 9.76
N GLY A 186 -6.88 -18.07 10.78
CA GLY A 186 -6.95 -19.51 10.99
C GLY A 186 -7.66 -20.24 9.84
N TYR A 187 -8.76 -19.68 9.33
CA TYR A 187 -9.48 -20.23 8.18
C TYR A 187 -8.66 -20.11 6.89
N THR A 188 -7.99 -18.98 6.70
CA THR A 188 -7.12 -18.77 5.54
C THR A 188 -5.98 -19.78 5.51
N HIS A 189 -5.23 -19.94 6.61
CA HIS A 189 -4.16 -20.93 6.68
C HIS A 189 -4.67 -22.37 6.42
N ARG A 190 -5.83 -22.72 6.98
CA ARG A 190 -6.45 -24.05 6.75
C ARG A 190 -6.83 -24.24 5.28
N ALA A 191 -7.42 -23.24 4.66
CA ALA A 191 -7.78 -23.27 3.25
C ALA A 191 -6.56 -23.43 2.33
N LEU A 192 -5.46 -22.71 2.63
CA LEU A 192 -4.19 -22.85 1.91
C LEU A 192 -3.59 -24.26 2.09
N TYR A 193 -3.62 -24.80 3.30
CA TYR A 193 -3.18 -26.15 3.57
C TYR A 193 -4.00 -27.19 2.78
N ASN A 194 -5.34 -27.10 2.81
CA ASN A 194 -6.24 -27.98 2.06
C ASN A 194 -6.03 -27.90 0.54
N SER A 195 -5.57 -26.74 0.05
CA SER A 195 -5.28 -26.51 -1.36
C SER A 195 -3.87 -26.99 -1.77
N GLY A 196 -3.09 -27.58 -0.83
CA GLY A 196 -1.72 -28.03 -1.06
C GLY A 196 -0.68 -26.90 -1.20
N ARG A 197 -1.03 -25.68 -0.78
CA ARG A 197 -0.18 -24.48 -0.85
C ARG A 197 -0.03 -23.80 0.52
N PRO A 198 0.49 -24.52 1.55
CA PRO A 198 0.58 -23.99 2.91
C PRO A 198 1.55 -22.81 3.06
N GLY A 199 2.49 -22.65 2.15
CA GLY A 199 3.46 -21.55 2.14
C GLY A 199 3.05 -20.35 1.28
N MET A 200 1.83 -20.33 0.73
CA MET A 200 1.35 -19.21 -0.07
C MET A 200 1.24 -17.93 0.77
N ALA A 201 1.60 -16.79 0.18
CA ALA A 201 1.53 -15.48 0.83
C ALA A 201 0.08 -15.10 1.21
N ILE A 202 -0.07 -14.46 2.37
CA ILE A 202 -1.31 -13.89 2.88
C ILE A 202 -1.11 -12.38 3.08
#